data_679a7967cbf49a7abc17b6f7e096b4d1
#
_entry.id   679a7967cbf49a7abc17b6f7e096b4d1
#
_cell.length_a   1.000
_cell.length_b   1.000
_cell.length_c   1.000
_cell.angle_alpha   90.00
_cell.angle_beta   90.00
_cell.angle_gamma   90.00
#
_symmetry.space_group_name_H-M   'P 1'
#
loop_
_entity.id
_entity.type
_entity.pdbx_description
1 polymer ?
#
loop_
_entity_poly.entity_id
_entity_poly.type
_entity_poly.pdbx_seq_one_letter_code
_entity_poly.pdbx_strand_id
1 'polypeptide(L)'
;MSSVLPALIFDLDGTLTDSEPGITDCLRKVLDAWRINDPGPLDRFVGPPVEEWTVELLPDGSQDDRIRLARDYRACYDREGWKNNSVFAGVREMLAELGKIGHPLYVCTSKQQHFAARILDLFQLTCLFTAIYGDKAEYASHSKVDLLANLVRENSLSPETTWMIGDRIYDIQAAQANQIRCLAAGWGYGSAGEFAQADALAGTPADVAALVRAA
;
A
#
# COMPACT_ATOMS: atom_id res chain seq x y z
N MET A 1 -1.72 -26.08 -24.06
CA MET A 1 -2.31 -25.65 -22.79
C MET A 1 -2.11 -24.16 -22.70
N SER A 2 -3.16 -23.37 -22.64
CA SER A 2 -3.03 -21.92 -22.44
C SER A 2 -2.42 -21.69 -21.05
N SER A 3 -1.22 -21.15 -20.96
CA SER A 3 -0.61 -20.81 -19.68
C SER A 3 -1.50 -19.75 -19.01
N VAL A 4 -1.99 -20.03 -17.83
CA VAL A 4 -2.71 -19.04 -17.02
C VAL A 4 -1.72 -17.93 -16.68
N LEU A 5 -2.05 -16.70 -17.04
CA LEU A 5 -1.21 -15.55 -16.71
C LEU A 5 -1.26 -15.28 -15.20
N PRO A 6 -0.12 -14.93 -14.58
CA PRO A 6 -0.08 -14.59 -13.17
C PRO A 6 -1.03 -13.45 -12.80
N ALA A 7 -1.70 -13.58 -11.65
CA ALA A 7 -2.42 -12.47 -11.04
C ALA A 7 -1.42 -11.54 -10.33
N LEU A 8 -1.60 -10.23 -10.50
CA LEU A 8 -0.71 -9.22 -9.94
C LEU A 8 -1.47 -8.33 -8.97
N ILE A 9 -1.04 -8.33 -7.72
CA ILE A 9 -1.66 -7.59 -6.63
C ILE A 9 -0.70 -6.47 -6.23
N PHE A 10 -1.13 -5.23 -6.30
CA PHE A 10 -0.32 -4.05 -6.01
C PHE A 10 -0.72 -3.42 -4.68
N ASP A 11 0.25 -2.97 -3.89
CA ASP A 11 -0.01 -1.96 -2.89
C ASP A 11 -0.29 -0.60 -3.55
N LEU A 12 -0.77 0.36 -2.78
CA LEU A 12 -1.11 1.70 -3.25
C LEU A 12 -0.03 2.71 -2.88
N ASP A 13 0.13 3.00 -1.58
CA ASP A 13 1.04 4.03 -1.07
C ASP A 13 2.49 3.56 -1.17
N GLY A 14 3.35 4.28 -1.87
CA GLY A 14 4.74 3.88 -2.11
C GLY A 14 4.94 2.91 -3.29
N THR A 15 3.87 2.37 -3.85
CA THR A 15 3.93 1.43 -4.97
C THR A 15 3.29 1.99 -6.23
N LEU A 16 2.02 2.31 -6.19
CA LEU A 16 1.31 2.95 -7.31
C LEU A 16 1.38 4.48 -7.22
N THR A 17 1.29 5.01 -6.01
CA THR A 17 1.23 6.45 -5.77
C THR A 17 2.23 6.92 -4.72
N ASP A 18 2.80 8.10 -4.97
CA ASP A 18 3.59 8.87 -4.01
C ASP A 18 2.65 9.71 -3.15
N SER A 19 2.24 9.13 -2.02
CA SER A 19 1.32 9.73 -1.06
C SER A 19 2.02 10.37 0.14
N GLU A 20 3.35 10.31 0.20
CA GLU A 20 4.14 10.86 1.31
C GLU A 20 3.79 12.32 1.61
N PRO A 21 3.70 13.22 0.63
CA PRO A 21 3.42 14.64 0.91
C PRO A 21 2.08 14.84 1.64
N GLY A 22 1.04 14.13 1.21
CA GLY A 22 -0.29 14.25 1.82
C GLY A 22 -0.37 13.65 3.22
N ILE A 23 0.32 12.56 3.45
CA ILE A 23 0.38 11.87 4.75
C ILE A 23 1.18 12.73 5.74
N THR A 24 2.40 13.13 5.36
CA THR A 24 3.32 13.85 6.26
C THR A 24 2.85 15.26 6.57
N ASP A 25 2.23 15.97 5.62
CA ASP A 25 1.65 17.30 5.85
C ASP A 25 0.50 17.26 6.84
N CYS A 26 -0.41 16.28 6.68
CA CYS A 26 -1.51 16.10 7.65
C CYS A 26 -1.00 15.66 9.02
N LEU A 27 -0.02 14.78 9.05
CA LEU A 27 0.58 14.34 10.31
C LEU A 27 1.24 15.52 11.03
N ARG A 28 2.04 16.33 10.34
CA ARG A 28 2.68 17.54 10.91
C ARG A 28 1.66 18.49 11.53
N LYS A 29 0.58 18.81 10.82
CA LYS A 29 -0.51 19.68 11.33
C LYS A 29 -1.14 19.14 12.61
N VAL A 30 -1.36 17.84 12.66
CA VAL A 30 -1.98 17.19 13.84
C VAL A 30 -1.01 17.13 15.01
N LEU A 31 0.25 16.82 14.78
CA LEU A 31 1.30 16.82 15.81
C LEU A 31 1.48 18.19 16.42
N ASP A 32 1.49 19.26 15.60
CA ASP A 32 1.52 20.65 16.07
C ASP A 32 0.31 20.98 16.97
N ALA A 33 -0.89 20.58 16.56
CA ALA A 33 -2.12 20.80 17.34
C ALA A 33 -2.11 20.05 18.68
N TRP A 34 -1.52 18.86 18.70
CA TRP A 34 -1.35 18.04 19.91
C TRP A 34 -0.13 18.39 20.72
N ARG A 35 0.71 19.36 20.27
CA ARG A 35 1.98 19.77 20.89
C ARG A 35 2.94 18.59 21.09
N ILE A 36 2.93 17.65 20.17
CA ILE A 36 3.90 16.56 20.10
C ILE A 36 5.15 17.11 19.39
N ASN A 37 6.21 17.30 20.15
CA ASN A 37 7.46 17.87 19.65
C ASN A 37 8.41 16.75 19.25
N ASP A 38 9.21 17.03 18.20
CA ASP A 38 10.30 16.17 17.73
C ASP A 38 9.89 14.71 17.48
N PRO A 39 8.91 14.46 16.60
CA PRO A 39 8.51 13.11 16.26
C PRO A 39 9.56 12.38 15.41
N GLY A 40 10.68 13.02 15.07
CA GLY A 40 11.67 12.53 14.10
C GLY A 40 11.16 12.58 12.65
N PRO A 41 11.83 11.87 11.72
CA PRO A 41 11.42 11.82 10.31
C PRO A 41 10.02 11.26 10.14
N LEU A 42 9.14 11.97 9.40
CA LEU A 42 7.73 11.59 9.26
C LEU A 42 7.46 10.58 8.14
N ASP A 43 8.39 10.43 7.20
CA ASP A 43 8.36 9.48 6.10
C ASP A 43 8.20 8.03 6.55
N ARG A 44 8.74 7.69 7.73
CA ARG A 44 8.60 6.34 8.32
C ARG A 44 7.15 5.94 8.64
N PHE A 45 6.26 6.91 8.74
CA PHE A 45 4.83 6.68 8.96
C PHE A 45 4.03 6.46 7.66
N VAL A 46 4.69 6.49 6.52
CA VAL A 46 4.06 6.14 5.24
C VAL A 46 4.10 4.63 5.05
N GLY A 47 2.95 4.00 4.88
CA GLY A 47 2.78 2.54 4.76
C GLY A 47 2.26 1.83 6.00
N PRO A 48 2.81 2.06 7.22
CA PRO A 48 2.25 1.47 8.43
C PRO A 48 0.82 1.92 8.72
N PRO A 49 0.00 1.05 9.36
CA PRO A 49 -1.32 1.44 9.87
C PRO A 49 -1.24 2.61 10.87
N VAL A 50 -2.24 3.50 10.84
CA VAL A 50 -2.31 4.68 11.73
C VAL A 50 -2.23 4.31 13.20
N GLU A 51 -2.77 3.15 13.57
CA GLU A 51 -2.79 2.64 14.94
C GLU A 51 -1.39 2.37 15.48
N GLU A 52 -0.47 1.88 14.63
CA GLU A 52 0.90 1.56 15.05
C GLU A 52 1.67 2.83 15.43
N TRP A 53 1.62 3.86 14.59
CA TRP A 53 2.35 5.09 14.89
C TRP A 53 1.69 5.97 15.96
N THR A 54 0.39 5.82 16.24
CA THR A 54 -0.20 6.50 17.41
C THR A 54 0.35 5.97 18.74
N VAL A 55 0.72 4.69 18.80
CA VAL A 55 1.43 4.12 19.97
C VAL A 55 2.83 4.72 20.10
N GLU A 56 3.55 4.87 19.01
CA GLU A 56 4.89 5.46 18.99
C GLU A 56 4.86 6.95 19.35
N LEU A 57 3.91 7.70 18.79
CA LEU A 57 3.78 9.15 19.01
C LEU A 57 3.24 9.52 20.40
N LEU A 58 2.47 8.63 21.02
CA LEU A 58 1.91 8.79 22.36
C LEU A 58 2.22 7.55 23.23
N PRO A 59 3.49 7.30 23.59
CA PRO A 59 3.87 6.09 24.34
C PRO A 59 3.17 6.05 25.71
N ASP A 60 3.06 7.20 26.38
CA ASP A 60 2.40 7.33 27.70
C ASP A 60 0.92 7.73 27.59
N GLY A 61 0.41 7.88 26.37
CA GLY A 61 -1.00 8.26 26.13
C GLY A 61 -1.96 7.12 26.43
N SER A 62 -3.18 7.48 26.88
CA SER A 62 -4.26 6.51 27.02
C SER A 62 -4.69 5.96 25.64
N GLN A 63 -5.41 4.84 25.65
CA GLN A 63 -6.00 4.32 24.40
C GLN A 63 -6.97 5.33 23.77
N ASP A 64 -7.73 6.06 24.58
CA ASP A 64 -8.64 7.10 24.10
C ASP A 64 -7.89 8.26 23.44
N ASP A 65 -6.71 8.65 23.96
CA ASP A 65 -5.87 9.67 23.34
C ASP A 65 -5.35 9.21 21.97
N ARG A 66 -4.88 7.97 21.86
CA ARG A 66 -4.43 7.38 20.58
C ARG A 66 -5.56 7.31 19.55
N ILE A 67 -6.76 6.90 19.96
CA ILE A 67 -7.96 6.90 19.11
C ILE A 67 -8.29 8.33 18.64
N ARG A 68 -8.22 9.33 19.52
CA ARG A 68 -8.46 10.73 19.17
C ARG A 68 -7.39 11.26 18.19
N LEU A 69 -6.11 10.96 18.43
CA LEU A 69 -5.03 11.35 17.51
C LEU A 69 -5.24 10.74 16.11
N ALA A 70 -5.54 9.45 16.04
CA ALA A 70 -5.86 8.77 14.79
C ALA A 70 -7.06 9.40 14.06
N ARG A 71 -8.12 9.71 14.80
CA ARG A 71 -9.31 10.39 14.26
C ARG A 71 -8.99 11.78 13.71
N ASP A 72 -8.23 12.57 14.46
CA ASP A 72 -7.88 13.94 14.06
C ASP A 72 -6.99 13.92 12.80
N TYR A 73 -6.05 12.97 12.70
CA TYR A 73 -5.30 12.74 11.49
C TYR A 73 -6.21 12.34 10.31
N ARG A 74 -7.09 11.37 10.49
CA ARG A 74 -8.02 10.93 9.42
C ARG A 74 -8.91 12.07 8.94
N ALA A 75 -9.38 12.93 9.86
CA ALA A 75 -10.16 14.11 9.51
C ALA A 75 -9.35 15.12 8.67
N CYS A 76 -8.07 15.32 8.99
CA CYS A 76 -7.17 16.14 8.17
C CYS A 76 -6.96 15.49 6.80
N TYR A 77 -6.65 14.20 6.77
CA TYR A 77 -6.40 13.46 5.55
C TYR A 77 -7.62 13.44 4.62
N ASP A 78 -8.83 13.24 5.16
CA ASP A 78 -10.07 13.27 4.38
C ASP A 78 -10.35 14.66 3.77
N ARG A 79 -10.06 15.71 4.49
CA ARG A 79 -10.29 17.08 4.03
C ARG A 79 -9.33 17.47 2.90
N GLU A 80 -8.04 17.14 3.01
CA GLU A 80 -7.00 17.67 2.13
C GLU A 80 -5.90 16.67 1.74
N GLY A 81 -5.44 15.81 2.66
CA GLY A 81 -4.24 15.01 2.47
C GLY A 81 -4.31 14.02 1.31
N TRP A 82 -5.43 13.34 1.12
CA TRP A 82 -5.58 12.34 0.07
C TRP A 82 -5.38 12.88 -1.36
N LYS A 83 -5.57 14.19 -1.55
CA LYS A 83 -5.39 14.87 -2.84
C LYS A 83 -3.95 15.29 -3.10
N ASN A 84 -3.16 15.49 -2.04
CA ASN A 84 -1.75 15.82 -2.14
C ASN A 84 -0.95 14.53 -2.39
N ASN A 85 -1.06 14.01 -3.60
CA ASN A 85 -0.62 12.70 -4.02
C ASN A 85 -0.30 12.74 -5.51
N SER A 86 0.55 11.83 -6.00
CA SER A 86 0.84 11.68 -7.43
C SER A 86 1.08 10.22 -7.80
N VAL A 87 0.92 9.87 -9.06
CA VAL A 87 1.27 8.53 -9.56
C VAL A 87 2.78 8.50 -9.81
N PHE A 88 3.47 7.47 -9.33
CA PHE A 88 4.90 7.31 -9.64
C PHE A 88 5.15 7.24 -11.14
N ALA A 89 6.28 7.81 -11.56
CA ALA A 89 6.69 7.80 -12.96
C ALA A 89 6.82 6.36 -13.48
N GLY A 90 6.23 6.07 -14.64
CA GLY A 90 6.24 4.74 -15.26
C GLY A 90 5.16 3.77 -14.79
N VAL A 91 4.41 4.08 -13.71
CA VAL A 91 3.34 3.19 -13.21
C VAL A 91 2.18 3.07 -14.20
N ARG A 92 1.78 4.18 -14.84
CA ARG A 92 0.69 4.12 -15.83
C ARG A 92 1.04 3.24 -17.00
N GLU A 93 2.25 3.38 -17.51
CA GLU A 93 2.80 2.60 -18.62
C GLU A 93 2.90 1.12 -18.24
N MET A 94 3.41 0.82 -17.05
CA MET A 94 3.48 -0.54 -16.51
C MET A 94 2.09 -1.19 -16.45
N LEU A 95 1.11 -0.52 -15.83
CA LEU A 95 -0.26 -1.05 -15.71
C LEU A 95 -0.91 -1.27 -17.08
N ALA A 96 -0.70 -0.33 -18.01
CA ALA A 96 -1.22 -0.45 -19.39
C ALA A 96 -0.57 -1.63 -20.13
N GLU A 97 0.74 -1.85 -19.97
CA GLU A 97 1.45 -3.00 -20.56
C GLU A 97 0.94 -4.32 -19.99
N LEU A 98 0.87 -4.43 -18.65
CA LEU A 98 0.39 -5.64 -17.95
C LEU A 98 -1.05 -5.98 -18.33
N GLY A 99 -1.93 -4.96 -18.39
CA GLY A 99 -3.32 -5.14 -18.84
C GLY A 99 -3.41 -5.56 -20.32
N LYS A 100 -2.56 -5.01 -21.19
CA LYS A 100 -2.49 -5.41 -22.61
C LYS A 100 -2.00 -6.85 -22.80
N ILE A 101 -1.11 -7.34 -21.93
CA ILE A 101 -0.68 -8.74 -21.91
C ILE A 101 -1.83 -9.64 -21.45
N GLY A 102 -2.73 -9.12 -20.59
CA GLY A 102 -3.90 -9.83 -20.07
C GLY A 102 -3.76 -10.30 -18.63
N HIS A 103 -2.78 -9.79 -17.87
CA HIS A 103 -2.68 -10.07 -16.44
C HIS A 103 -3.91 -9.54 -15.68
N PRO A 104 -4.57 -10.33 -14.83
CA PRO A 104 -5.56 -9.80 -13.90
C PRO A 104 -4.85 -8.96 -12.83
N LEU A 105 -5.27 -7.69 -12.67
CA LEU A 105 -4.67 -6.72 -11.77
C LEU A 105 -5.58 -6.46 -10.58
N TYR A 106 -4.99 -6.36 -9.39
CA TYR A 106 -5.69 -6.12 -8.13
C TYR A 106 -4.95 -5.07 -7.30
N VAL A 107 -5.66 -4.42 -6.38
CA VAL A 107 -5.05 -3.59 -5.33
C VAL A 107 -5.34 -4.22 -3.96
N CYS A 108 -4.29 -4.31 -3.11
CA CYS A 108 -4.38 -4.73 -1.72
C CYS A 108 -3.56 -3.76 -0.86
N THR A 109 -4.23 -2.90 -0.09
CA THR A 109 -3.59 -1.81 0.66
C THR A 109 -4.10 -1.69 2.09
N SER A 110 -3.21 -1.36 3.03
CA SER A 110 -3.59 -1.02 4.41
C SER A 110 -4.34 0.31 4.51
N LYS A 111 -4.36 1.10 3.42
CA LYS A 111 -5.17 2.32 3.35
C LYS A 111 -6.65 1.99 3.44
N GLN A 112 -7.43 2.83 4.13
CA GLN A 112 -8.88 2.66 4.19
C GLN A 112 -9.50 2.58 2.80
N GLN A 113 -10.41 1.62 2.60
CA GLN A 113 -11.04 1.28 1.32
C GLN A 113 -11.58 2.50 0.56
N HIS A 114 -12.22 3.42 1.26
CA HIS A 114 -12.82 4.60 0.61
C HIS A 114 -11.76 5.60 0.12
N PHE A 115 -10.61 5.73 0.81
CA PHE A 115 -9.51 6.56 0.32
C PHE A 115 -8.80 5.90 -0.85
N ALA A 116 -8.56 4.59 -0.80
CA ALA A 116 -7.98 3.85 -1.91
C ALA A 116 -8.81 4.04 -3.19
N ALA A 117 -10.13 3.87 -3.11
CA ALA A 117 -11.03 4.08 -4.24
C ALA A 117 -10.96 5.52 -4.77
N ARG A 118 -11.05 6.53 -3.88
CA ARG A 118 -11.00 7.96 -4.28
C ARG A 118 -9.68 8.35 -4.96
N ILE A 119 -8.54 7.80 -4.48
CA ILE A 119 -7.22 8.07 -5.07
C ILE A 119 -7.11 7.43 -6.45
N LEU A 120 -7.53 6.17 -6.59
CA LEU A 120 -7.51 5.50 -7.87
C LEU A 120 -8.45 6.17 -8.90
N ASP A 121 -9.60 6.67 -8.47
CA ASP A 121 -10.52 7.45 -9.31
C ASP A 121 -9.92 8.80 -9.71
N LEU A 122 -9.27 9.52 -8.76
CA LEU A 122 -8.59 10.80 -9.04
C LEU A 122 -7.58 10.65 -10.17
N PHE A 123 -6.85 9.55 -10.18
CA PHE A 123 -5.85 9.25 -11.20
C PHE A 123 -6.37 8.44 -12.39
N GLN A 124 -7.67 8.14 -12.45
CA GLN A 124 -8.29 7.36 -13.53
C GLN A 124 -7.65 5.96 -13.68
N LEU A 125 -7.29 5.33 -12.58
CA LEU A 125 -6.67 4.00 -12.54
C LEU A 125 -7.67 2.90 -12.20
N THR A 126 -8.83 3.22 -11.62
CA THR A 126 -9.82 2.24 -11.12
C THR A 126 -10.19 1.20 -12.18
N CYS A 127 -10.38 1.62 -13.43
CA CYS A 127 -10.80 0.74 -14.53
C CYS A 127 -9.72 -0.29 -14.96
N LEU A 128 -8.49 -0.16 -14.49
CA LEU A 128 -7.40 -1.09 -14.79
C LEU A 128 -7.39 -2.30 -13.85
N PHE A 129 -8.09 -2.22 -12.72
CA PHE A 129 -8.08 -3.25 -11.70
C PHE A 129 -9.38 -4.06 -11.68
N THR A 130 -9.23 -5.38 -11.52
CA THR A 130 -10.36 -6.31 -11.36
C THR A 130 -11.08 -6.07 -10.04
N ALA A 131 -10.31 -5.81 -8.97
CA ALA A 131 -10.86 -5.46 -7.66
C ALA A 131 -9.84 -4.67 -6.81
N ILE A 132 -10.37 -3.90 -5.86
CA ILE A 132 -9.61 -3.05 -4.94
C ILE A 132 -9.98 -3.45 -3.52
N TYR A 133 -8.98 -3.87 -2.75
CA TYR A 133 -9.09 -4.24 -1.34
C TYR A 133 -8.29 -3.27 -0.49
N GLY A 134 -8.99 -2.49 0.29
CA GLY A 134 -8.47 -1.61 1.32
C GLY A 134 -9.02 -1.98 2.68
N ASP A 135 -8.44 -1.43 3.75
CA ASP A 135 -8.94 -1.65 5.09
C ASP A 135 -10.37 -1.08 5.24
N LYS A 136 -11.28 -1.91 5.76
CA LYS A 136 -12.68 -1.54 6.02
C LYS A 136 -12.95 -1.23 7.49
N ALA A 137 -11.95 -1.40 8.34
CA ALA A 137 -12.09 -1.15 9.77
C ALA A 137 -12.10 0.35 10.07
N GLU A 138 -13.00 0.77 10.96
CA GLU A 138 -13.15 2.18 11.37
C GLU A 138 -12.17 2.53 12.49
N TYR A 139 -11.81 1.57 13.35
CA TYR A 139 -11.01 1.78 14.56
C TYR A 139 -9.91 0.74 14.81
N ALA A 140 -9.88 -0.35 14.07
CA ALA A 140 -8.82 -1.35 14.13
C ALA A 140 -8.52 -1.83 12.71
N SER A 141 -7.29 -1.66 12.25
CA SER A 141 -6.93 -2.15 10.93
C SER A 141 -6.91 -3.68 10.91
N HIS A 142 -7.44 -4.25 9.84
CA HIS A 142 -7.17 -5.66 9.54
C HIS A 142 -5.70 -5.79 9.16
N SER A 143 -5.06 -6.89 9.57
CA SER A 143 -3.69 -7.12 9.12
C SER A 143 -3.66 -7.23 7.59
N LYS A 144 -2.60 -6.72 6.96
CA LYS A 144 -2.44 -6.88 5.49
C LYS A 144 -2.40 -8.35 5.08
N VAL A 145 -1.98 -9.22 5.99
CA VAL A 145 -2.00 -10.68 5.82
C VAL A 145 -3.43 -11.18 5.59
N ASP A 146 -4.38 -10.79 6.46
CA ASP A 146 -5.78 -11.21 6.38
C ASP A 146 -6.47 -10.59 5.17
N LEU A 147 -6.14 -9.33 4.87
CA LEU A 147 -6.69 -8.63 3.71
C LEU A 147 -6.29 -9.31 2.40
N LEU A 148 -5.01 -9.68 2.28
CA LEU A 148 -4.50 -10.42 1.13
C LEU A 148 -5.10 -11.82 1.03
N ALA A 149 -5.22 -12.54 2.15
CA ALA A 149 -5.87 -13.85 2.20
C ALA A 149 -7.32 -13.78 1.69
N ASN A 150 -8.06 -12.75 2.10
CA ASN A 150 -9.43 -12.52 1.65
C ASN A 150 -9.50 -12.25 0.15
N LEU A 151 -8.62 -11.39 -0.38
CA LEU A 151 -8.54 -11.10 -1.81
C LEU A 151 -8.30 -12.38 -2.62
N VAL A 152 -7.30 -13.17 -2.24
CA VAL A 152 -6.94 -14.43 -2.91
C VAL A 152 -8.10 -15.41 -2.93
N ARG A 153 -8.75 -15.61 -1.78
CA ARG A 153 -9.87 -16.52 -1.63
C ARG A 153 -11.09 -16.06 -2.45
N GLU A 154 -11.49 -14.79 -2.33
CA GLU A 154 -12.69 -14.25 -2.98
C GLU A 154 -12.59 -14.22 -4.50
N ASN A 155 -11.36 -14.09 -5.03
CA ASN A 155 -11.11 -14.10 -6.48
C ASN A 155 -10.61 -15.46 -6.99
N SER A 156 -10.58 -16.50 -6.14
CA SER A 156 -10.13 -17.85 -6.51
C SER A 156 -8.74 -17.87 -7.16
N LEU A 157 -7.81 -17.05 -6.65
CA LEU A 157 -6.45 -16.98 -7.16
C LEU A 157 -5.61 -18.15 -6.63
N SER A 158 -4.72 -18.68 -7.48
CA SER A 158 -3.72 -19.67 -7.07
C SER A 158 -2.47 -18.97 -6.52
N PRO A 159 -2.06 -19.24 -5.27
CA PRO A 159 -0.85 -18.63 -4.69
C PRO A 159 0.40 -18.83 -5.56
N GLU A 160 0.57 -19.99 -6.18
CA GLU A 160 1.75 -20.32 -6.99
C GLU A 160 1.88 -19.43 -8.24
N THR A 161 0.77 -18.87 -8.73
CA THR A 161 0.75 -18.02 -9.93
C THR A 161 0.34 -16.59 -9.60
N THR A 162 0.44 -16.17 -8.32
CA THR A 162 0.09 -14.83 -7.88
C THR A 162 1.33 -14.11 -7.36
N TRP A 163 1.42 -12.81 -7.66
CA TRP A 163 2.47 -11.94 -7.14
C TRP A 163 1.86 -10.80 -6.33
N MET A 164 2.46 -10.52 -5.17
CA MET A 164 2.30 -9.26 -4.47
C MET A 164 3.42 -8.31 -4.92
N ILE A 165 3.07 -7.09 -5.31
CA ILE A 165 4.00 -6.02 -5.64
C ILE A 165 3.81 -4.91 -4.61
N GLY A 166 4.84 -4.62 -3.82
CA GLY A 166 4.77 -3.62 -2.76
C GLY A 166 6.15 -3.13 -2.36
N ASP A 167 6.22 -2.04 -1.62
CA ASP A 167 7.48 -1.38 -1.28
C ASP A 167 7.87 -1.53 0.19
N ARG A 168 6.99 -2.09 1.06
CA ARG A 168 7.27 -2.19 2.47
C ARG A 168 7.32 -3.65 2.96
N ILE A 169 7.92 -3.81 4.12
CA ILE A 169 7.99 -5.11 4.81
C ILE A 169 6.61 -5.75 5.02
N TYR A 170 5.55 -4.93 5.19
CA TYR A 170 4.17 -5.41 5.36
C TYR A 170 3.66 -6.17 4.14
N ASP A 171 4.08 -5.77 2.92
CA ASP A 171 3.76 -6.46 1.66
C ASP A 171 4.43 -7.82 1.60
N ILE A 172 5.72 -7.84 1.93
CA ILE A 172 6.54 -9.04 1.91
C ILE A 172 6.02 -10.06 2.92
N GLN A 173 5.75 -9.62 4.16
CA GLN A 173 5.20 -10.49 5.20
C GLN A 173 3.80 -11.01 4.85
N ALA A 174 2.94 -10.16 4.25
CA ALA A 174 1.62 -10.59 3.79
C ALA A 174 1.73 -11.64 2.68
N ALA A 175 2.61 -11.44 1.72
CA ALA A 175 2.86 -12.39 0.64
C ALA A 175 3.38 -13.73 1.19
N GLN A 176 4.41 -13.71 2.04
CA GLN A 176 5.00 -14.90 2.65
C GLN A 176 3.97 -15.70 3.46
N ALA A 177 3.17 -15.03 4.29
CA ALA A 177 2.12 -15.68 5.10
C ALA A 177 1.04 -16.35 4.24
N ASN A 178 0.79 -15.83 3.04
CA ASN A 178 -0.17 -16.36 2.07
C ASN A 178 0.46 -17.27 1.01
N GLN A 179 1.75 -17.60 1.13
CA GLN A 179 2.50 -18.43 0.17
C GLN A 179 2.50 -17.86 -1.26
N ILE A 180 2.46 -16.54 -1.37
CA ILE A 180 2.48 -15.78 -2.63
C ILE A 180 3.88 -15.20 -2.80
N ARG A 181 4.39 -15.17 -4.02
CA ARG A 181 5.67 -14.50 -4.33
C ARG A 181 5.53 -12.99 -4.18
N CYS A 182 6.59 -12.36 -3.64
CA CYS A 182 6.67 -10.92 -3.49
C CYS A 182 7.74 -10.31 -4.39
N LEU A 183 7.35 -9.27 -5.13
CA LEU A 183 8.24 -8.42 -5.88
C LEU A 183 8.31 -7.06 -5.20
N ALA A 184 9.49 -6.72 -4.67
CA ALA A 184 9.70 -5.42 -4.02
C ALA A 184 9.75 -4.29 -5.05
N ALA A 185 9.01 -3.21 -4.79
CA ALA A 185 8.99 -1.99 -5.58
C ALA A 185 10.09 -1.04 -5.10
N GLY A 186 11.27 -1.12 -5.73
CA GLY A 186 12.47 -0.39 -5.32
C GLY A 186 12.41 1.13 -5.54
N TRP A 187 11.35 1.64 -6.14
CA TRP A 187 11.09 3.09 -6.29
C TRP A 187 10.27 3.69 -5.16
N GLY A 188 9.78 2.84 -4.22
CA GLY A 188 8.96 3.25 -3.09
C GLY A 188 9.77 3.68 -1.87
N TYR A 189 9.16 3.58 -0.69
CA TYR A 189 9.70 4.09 0.58
C TYR A 189 10.49 3.05 1.38
N GLY A 190 10.48 1.78 0.96
CA GLY A 190 11.15 0.69 1.66
C GLY A 190 12.67 0.81 1.65
N SER A 191 13.29 0.13 2.56
CA SER A 191 14.75 0.05 2.70
C SER A 191 15.35 -1.17 2.00
N ALA A 192 16.64 -1.13 1.69
CA ALA A 192 17.36 -2.27 1.14
C ALA A 192 17.26 -3.54 2.04
N GLY A 193 17.17 -3.34 3.37
CA GLY A 193 17.00 -4.45 4.32
C GLY A 193 15.61 -5.09 4.24
N GLU A 194 14.57 -4.31 3.95
CA GLU A 194 13.23 -4.83 3.67
C GLU A 194 13.23 -5.59 2.35
N PHE A 195 13.73 -4.98 1.28
CA PHE A 195 13.75 -5.56 -0.07
C PHE A 195 14.51 -6.88 -0.17
N ALA A 196 15.55 -7.07 0.64
CA ALA A 196 16.31 -8.32 0.69
C ALA A 196 15.48 -9.55 1.14
N GLN A 197 14.28 -9.34 1.66
CA GLN A 197 13.37 -10.41 2.10
C GLN A 197 12.32 -10.77 1.03
N ALA A 198 12.25 -10.03 -0.08
CA ALA A 198 11.37 -10.32 -1.20
C ALA A 198 11.98 -11.35 -2.16
N ASP A 199 11.15 -12.02 -2.97
CA ASP A 199 11.61 -12.99 -3.97
C ASP A 199 12.31 -12.32 -5.15
N ALA A 200 11.94 -11.07 -5.46
CA ALA A 200 12.56 -10.26 -6.52
C ALA A 200 12.49 -8.78 -6.18
N LEU A 201 13.36 -7.97 -6.81
CA LEU A 201 13.39 -6.52 -6.71
C LEU A 201 13.29 -5.91 -8.10
N ALA A 202 12.28 -5.06 -8.30
CA ALA A 202 12.18 -4.19 -9.47
C ALA A 202 12.75 -2.80 -9.11
N GLY A 203 13.74 -2.34 -9.85
CA GLY A 203 14.31 -1.00 -9.65
C GLY A 203 13.39 0.11 -10.14
N THR A 204 12.59 -0.19 -11.15
CA THR A 204 11.61 0.73 -11.77
C THR A 204 10.31 0.00 -12.11
N PRO A 205 9.18 0.71 -12.29
CA PRO A 205 7.94 0.09 -12.76
C PRO A 205 8.09 -0.69 -14.09
N ALA A 206 8.97 -0.25 -14.98
CA ALA A 206 9.21 -0.92 -16.27
C ALA A 206 9.78 -2.35 -16.13
N ASP A 207 10.44 -2.66 -15.01
CA ASP A 207 11.06 -3.98 -14.79
C ASP A 207 10.02 -5.06 -14.44
N VAL A 208 8.84 -4.67 -13.94
CA VAL A 208 7.83 -5.60 -13.38
C VAL A 208 7.40 -6.66 -14.39
N ALA A 209 7.05 -6.25 -15.62
CA ALA A 209 6.56 -7.17 -16.64
C ALA A 209 7.61 -8.23 -17.05
N ALA A 210 8.89 -7.88 -17.05
CA ALA A 210 9.98 -8.80 -17.36
C ALA A 210 10.21 -9.79 -16.21
N LEU A 211 10.24 -9.29 -14.96
CA LEU A 211 10.48 -10.11 -13.76
C LEU A 211 9.37 -11.14 -13.53
N VAL A 212 8.10 -10.74 -13.68
CA VAL A 212 6.95 -11.64 -13.52
C VAL A 212 6.92 -12.75 -14.59
N ARG A 213 7.45 -12.50 -15.79
CA ARG A 213 7.52 -13.51 -16.85
C ARG A 213 8.70 -14.49 -16.71
N ALA A 214 9.79 -14.05 -16.07
CA ALA A 214 11.00 -14.86 -15.93
C ALA A 214 10.93 -15.87 -14.76
N ALA A 215 9.96 -15.76 -13.90
CA ALA A 215 9.77 -16.54 -12.68
C ALA A 215 8.69 -17.60 -12.83
#